data_d1010784be4c72418c7b266e7d2aa979
#
_entry.id   d1010784be4c72418c7b266e7d2aa979
#
_cell.length_a   1.000
_cell.length_b   1.000
_cell.length_c   1.000
_cell.angle_alpha   90.00
_cell.angle_beta   90.00
_cell.angle_gamma   90.00
#
_symmetry.space_group_name_H-M   'P 1'
#
loop_
_entity.id
_entity.type
_entity.pdbx_description
1 polymer ?
#
loop_
_entity_poly.entity_id
_entity_poly.type
_entity_poly.pdbx_seq_one_letter_code
_entity_poly.pdbx_strand_id
1 'polypeptide(L)'
;LALSGPYRLGFRAPVSCVPINTMIFNKPRITAVLGPTNTGKTHFAMDRMLAHSSGMIGFPLRLLARENYDRAVAAKGAGKVALITGEEKIVPAGARYFLCTAEAMPVDRAVEFVGIDEIQMCADPERGHVFTDRLLNARGGGETMFMGADTIRPLIRLLVPGVEFISRPRFSVLSYSGERKIIRMPPKSVVVAFSAGDVYAIAEMVRRHRGGAAVVMGALSPRTRNAQVAMYQAGEVEHLVATDAIGMGLNMDVDHVAFAALRKFDGHRQ
;
A
#
# COMPACT_ATOMS: atom_id res chain seq x y z
N LEU A 1 26.43 -77.88 -47.02
CA LEU A 1 25.22 -77.55 -47.73
C LEU A 1 24.70 -76.23 -47.20
N ALA A 2 24.72 -75.29 -48.13
CA ALA A 2 24.26 -73.88 -47.90
C ALA A 2 22.74 -73.79 -47.72
N LEU A 3 22.31 -72.72 -47.08
CA LEU A 3 21.17 -71.92 -47.51
C LEU A 3 21.16 -70.57 -46.77
N SER A 4 21.42 -69.59 -47.57
CA SER A 4 21.29 -68.16 -47.35
C SER A 4 19.83 -67.70 -47.31
N GLY A 5 19.46 -66.79 -46.41
CA GLY A 5 18.20 -66.07 -46.47
C GLY A 5 18.38 -64.69 -45.88
N PRO A 6 18.07 -63.59 -46.61
CA PRO A 6 18.35 -62.28 -46.19
C PRO A 6 17.24 -61.75 -45.22
N TYR A 7 17.63 -61.32 -44.03
CA TYR A 7 16.75 -60.57 -43.16
C TYR A 7 16.61 -59.14 -43.67
N ARG A 8 15.42 -58.77 -44.12
CA ARG A 8 15.03 -57.35 -44.38
C ARG A 8 14.82 -56.65 -43.05
N LEU A 9 15.71 -55.74 -42.68
CA LEU A 9 15.50 -54.74 -41.68
C LEU A 9 14.51 -53.70 -42.20
N GLY A 10 13.25 -53.71 -41.69
CA GLY A 10 12.28 -52.64 -41.92
C GLY A 10 12.68 -51.40 -41.20
N PHE A 11 13.08 -50.37 -41.94
CA PHE A 11 13.23 -49.01 -41.41
C PHE A 11 11.84 -48.51 -41.02
N ARG A 12 11.59 -48.36 -39.71
CA ARG A 12 10.47 -47.53 -39.23
C ARG A 12 10.80 -46.08 -39.52
N ALA A 13 9.85 -45.38 -40.16
CA ALA A 13 9.90 -43.94 -40.37
C ALA A 13 10.13 -43.17 -39.05
N PRO A 14 10.86 -42.06 -39.09
CA PRO A 14 11.09 -41.26 -37.88
C PRO A 14 9.75 -40.72 -37.36
N VAL A 15 9.51 -40.93 -36.08
CA VAL A 15 8.42 -40.28 -35.32
C VAL A 15 8.60 -38.78 -35.49
N SER A 16 7.62 -38.13 -36.13
CA SER A 16 7.59 -36.68 -36.25
C SER A 16 7.67 -36.07 -34.87
N CYS A 17 8.78 -35.40 -34.54
CA CYS A 17 8.87 -34.53 -33.40
C CYS A 17 7.80 -33.45 -33.54
N VAL A 18 6.76 -33.56 -32.74
CA VAL A 18 5.83 -32.46 -32.47
C VAL A 18 6.69 -31.34 -31.90
N PRO A 19 6.70 -30.11 -32.46
CA PRO A 19 7.44 -29.02 -31.87
C PRO A 19 6.88 -28.79 -30.47
N ILE A 20 7.71 -28.93 -29.47
CA ILE A 20 7.41 -28.46 -28.11
C ILE A 20 7.18 -26.97 -28.30
N ASN A 21 5.89 -26.60 -28.28
CA ASN A 21 5.46 -25.21 -28.29
C ASN A 21 6.20 -24.58 -27.11
N THR A 22 7.22 -23.77 -27.40
CA THR A 22 7.99 -23.04 -26.42
C THR A 22 7.01 -22.08 -25.77
N MET A 23 6.39 -22.51 -24.66
CA MET A 23 5.71 -21.58 -23.75
C MET A 23 6.77 -20.57 -23.37
N ILE A 24 6.65 -19.39 -23.92
CA ILE A 24 7.39 -18.21 -23.46
C ILE A 24 6.93 -18.00 -22.03
N PHE A 25 7.64 -18.59 -21.08
CA PHE A 25 7.49 -18.26 -19.68
C PHE A 25 7.93 -16.80 -19.55
N ASN A 26 6.97 -15.90 -19.66
CA ASN A 26 7.18 -14.50 -19.42
C ASN A 26 7.67 -14.41 -17.95
N LYS A 27 8.96 -14.06 -17.76
CA LYS A 27 9.53 -13.95 -16.43
C LYS A 27 8.65 -13.02 -15.60
N PRO A 28 8.24 -13.39 -14.36
CA PRO A 28 7.39 -12.54 -13.53
C PRO A 28 7.99 -11.15 -13.42
N ARG A 29 7.20 -10.14 -13.75
CA ARG A 29 7.64 -8.75 -13.71
C ARG A 29 7.72 -8.27 -12.28
N ILE A 30 8.82 -7.65 -11.90
CA ILE A 30 8.96 -7.00 -10.57
C ILE A 30 9.14 -5.51 -10.79
N THR A 31 8.23 -4.72 -10.23
CA THR A 31 8.20 -3.28 -10.40
C THR A 31 8.20 -2.58 -9.04
N ALA A 32 9.00 -1.53 -8.88
CA ALA A 32 8.94 -0.62 -7.74
C ALA A 32 8.40 0.74 -8.18
N VAL A 33 7.19 1.07 -7.75
CA VAL A 33 6.52 2.35 -8.03
C VAL A 33 6.79 3.29 -6.86
N LEU A 34 7.74 4.18 -7.04
CA LEU A 34 8.26 5.04 -6.00
C LEU A 34 7.93 6.51 -6.25
N GLY A 35 7.79 7.26 -5.16
CA GLY A 35 7.52 8.69 -5.20
C GLY A 35 6.90 9.20 -3.90
N PRO A 36 6.69 10.51 -3.77
CA PRO A 36 6.09 11.10 -2.58
C PRO A 36 4.64 10.62 -2.36
N THR A 37 4.03 11.04 -1.27
CA THR A 37 2.58 10.85 -1.05
C THR A 37 1.76 11.60 -2.10
N ASN A 38 0.49 11.23 -2.28
CA ASN A 38 -0.44 11.82 -3.24
C ASN A 38 0.05 11.75 -4.71
N THR A 39 0.47 10.57 -5.14
CA THR A 39 0.88 10.27 -6.52
C THR A 39 0.07 9.16 -7.16
N GLY A 40 -0.95 8.65 -6.46
CA GLY A 40 -1.83 7.59 -6.94
C GLY A 40 -1.16 6.20 -7.03
N LYS A 41 -0.09 5.93 -6.27
CA LYS A 41 0.61 4.61 -6.28
C LYS A 41 -0.32 3.47 -5.92
N THR A 42 -1.01 3.59 -4.79
CA THR A 42 -1.95 2.58 -4.30
C THR A 42 -3.10 2.34 -5.28
N HIS A 43 -3.64 3.42 -5.86
CA HIS A 43 -4.68 3.32 -6.88
C HIS A 43 -4.19 2.56 -8.11
N PHE A 44 -3.01 2.90 -8.60
CA PHE A 44 -2.38 2.21 -9.72
C PHE A 44 -2.15 0.71 -9.44
N ALA A 45 -1.70 0.36 -8.24
CA ALA A 45 -1.53 -1.04 -7.85
C ALA A 45 -2.86 -1.79 -7.76
N MET A 46 -3.92 -1.13 -7.27
CA MET A 46 -5.27 -1.69 -7.26
C MET A 46 -5.78 -1.99 -8.67
N ASP A 47 -5.64 -1.04 -9.60
CA ASP A 47 -6.05 -1.23 -11.00
C ASP A 47 -5.27 -2.38 -11.64
N ARG A 48 -3.96 -2.44 -11.40
CA ARG A 48 -3.11 -3.55 -11.88
C ARG A 48 -3.55 -4.89 -11.31
N MET A 49 -3.74 -4.98 -9.99
CA MET A 49 -4.22 -6.21 -9.33
C MET A 49 -5.56 -6.68 -9.93
N LEU A 50 -6.51 -5.76 -10.09
CA LEU A 50 -7.84 -6.09 -10.60
C LEU A 50 -7.84 -6.46 -12.10
N ALA A 51 -6.78 -6.14 -12.84
CA ALA A 51 -6.59 -6.57 -14.22
C ALA A 51 -6.09 -8.03 -14.35
N HIS A 52 -5.48 -8.59 -13.29
CA HIS A 52 -5.08 -9.99 -13.23
C HIS A 52 -6.24 -10.91 -12.84
N SER A 53 -6.13 -12.21 -13.05
CA SER A 53 -7.16 -13.20 -12.70
C SER A 53 -7.23 -13.42 -11.18
N SER A 54 -6.15 -13.15 -10.45
CA SER A 54 -6.05 -13.20 -9.00
C SER A 54 -4.96 -12.24 -8.50
N GLY A 55 -5.08 -11.76 -7.26
CA GLY A 55 -4.08 -10.86 -6.71
C GLY A 55 -4.20 -10.65 -5.21
N MET A 56 -3.13 -10.09 -4.65
CA MET A 56 -3.02 -9.78 -3.24
C MET A 56 -2.27 -8.48 -3.04
N ILE A 57 -2.75 -7.63 -2.12
CA ILE A 57 -2.01 -6.43 -1.70
C ILE A 57 -1.92 -6.39 -0.18
N GLY A 58 -0.70 -6.21 0.33
CA GLY A 58 -0.40 -5.94 1.73
C GLY A 58 -0.29 -4.45 2.01
N PHE A 59 -1.07 -3.97 2.97
CA PHE A 59 -1.12 -2.58 3.41
C PHE A 59 -0.47 -2.42 4.79
N PRO A 60 0.07 -1.24 5.11
CA PRO A 60 0.64 -0.97 6.43
C PRO A 60 -0.42 -0.82 7.52
N LEU A 61 -1.68 -0.51 7.16
CA LEU A 61 -2.76 -0.21 8.09
C LEU A 61 -4.04 -0.95 7.73
N ARG A 62 -4.78 -1.38 8.76
CA ARG A 62 -6.10 -2.03 8.62
C ARG A 62 -7.11 -1.17 7.89
N LEU A 63 -7.10 0.14 8.16
CA LEU A 63 -8.00 1.09 7.52
C LEU A 63 -7.79 1.13 6.01
N LEU A 64 -6.54 1.15 5.55
CA LEU A 64 -6.21 1.11 4.11
C LEU A 64 -6.63 -0.22 3.47
N ALA A 65 -6.41 -1.33 4.16
CA ALA A 65 -6.86 -2.64 3.68
C ALA A 65 -8.38 -2.66 3.54
N ARG A 66 -9.12 -2.12 4.51
CA ARG A 66 -10.58 -2.03 4.48
C ARG A 66 -11.12 -1.12 3.38
N GLU A 67 -10.58 0.09 3.24
CA GLU A 67 -10.97 1.03 2.18
C GLU A 67 -10.78 0.43 0.79
N ASN A 68 -9.63 -0.20 0.56
CA ASN A 68 -9.35 -0.84 -0.73
C ASN A 68 -10.15 -2.14 -0.94
N TYR A 69 -10.52 -2.86 0.13
CA TYR A 69 -11.45 -3.97 0.07
C TYR A 69 -12.83 -3.49 -0.43
N ASP A 70 -13.39 -2.44 0.15
CA ASP A 70 -14.70 -1.92 -0.27
C ASP A 70 -14.66 -1.48 -1.74
N ARG A 71 -13.57 -0.86 -2.19
CA ARG A 71 -13.34 -0.51 -3.61
C ARG A 71 -13.26 -1.74 -4.51
N ALA A 72 -12.53 -2.78 -4.09
CA ALA A 72 -12.42 -4.02 -4.85
C ALA A 72 -13.75 -4.78 -4.92
N VAL A 73 -14.53 -4.77 -3.83
CA VAL A 73 -15.90 -5.35 -3.80
C VAL A 73 -16.81 -4.63 -4.79
N ALA A 74 -16.76 -3.30 -4.84
CA ALA A 74 -17.53 -2.53 -5.82
C ALA A 74 -17.18 -2.90 -7.28
N ALA A 75 -15.90 -3.21 -7.55
CA ALA A 75 -15.43 -3.56 -8.90
C ALA A 75 -15.63 -5.03 -9.29
N LYS A 76 -15.51 -5.97 -8.37
CA LYS A 76 -15.46 -7.44 -8.65
C LYS A 76 -16.55 -8.26 -7.97
N GLY A 77 -17.30 -7.66 -7.05
CA GLY A 77 -18.34 -8.32 -6.24
C GLY A 77 -17.76 -8.99 -4.97
N ALA A 78 -18.54 -9.00 -3.89
CA ALA A 78 -18.14 -9.48 -2.57
C ALA A 78 -17.72 -10.96 -2.56
N GLY A 79 -18.26 -11.81 -3.42
CA GLY A 79 -17.90 -13.23 -3.50
C GLY A 79 -16.49 -13.53 -4.03
N LYS A 80 -15.80 -12.52 -4.60
CA LYS A 80 -14.46 -12.67 -5.18
C LYS A 80 -13.36 -11.98 -4.40
N VAL A 81 -13.70 -11.18 -3.40
CA VAL A 81 -12.77 -10.33 -2.65
C VAL A 81 -12.71 -10.78 -1.20
N ALA A 82 -11.50 -10.89 -0.68
CA ALA A 82 -11.22 -11.20 0.72
C ALA A 82 -10.57 -10.02 1.42
N LEU A 83 -10.90 -9.84 2.70
CA LEU A 83 -10.22 -8.94 3.63
C LEU A 83 -9.57 -9.79 4.73
N ILE A 84 -8.27 -9.60 4.97
CA ILE A 84 -7.53 -10.32 6.00
C ILE A 84 -6.68 -9.33 6.78
N THR A 85 -7.08 -9.06 8.01
CA THR A 85 -6.35 -8.23 8.97
C THR A 85 -6.23 -8.95 10.29
N GLY A 86 -5.48 -8.39 11.24
CA GLY A 86 -5.38 -8.98 12.59
C GLY A 86 -6.70 -9.03 13.37
N GLU A 87 -7.67 -8.19 13.01
CA GLU A 87 -8.96 -8.10 13.72
C GLU A 87 -10.15 -8.57 12.87
N GLU A 88 -10.05 -8.48 11.55
CA GLU A 88 -11.16 -8.78 10.65
C GLU A 88 -10.73 -9.75 9.57
N LYS A 89 -11.53 -10.81 9.36
CA LYS A 89 -11.29 -11.82 8.35
C LYS A 89 -12.57 -12.13 7.60
N ILE A 90 -12.63 -11.68 6.34
CA ILE A 90 -13.72 -11.97 5.40
C ILE A 90 -13.11 -12.73 4.24
N VAL A 91 -13.37 -14.03 4.12
CA VAL A 91 -12.78 -14.87 3.07
C VAL A 91 -13.88 -15.74 2.43
N PRO A 92 -14.57 -15.24 1.39
CA PRO A 92 -15.53 -16.04 0.65
C PRO A 92 -14.84 -17.20 -0.08
N ALA A 93 -15.56 -18.31 -0.28
CA ALA A 93 -15.02 -19.52 -0.93
C ALA A 93 -14.49 -19.24 -2.36
N GLY A 94 -15.05 -18.26 -3.06
CA GLY A 94 -14.64 -17.85 -4.41
C GLY A 94 -13.60 -16.73 -4.45
N ALA A 95 -12.96 -16.39 -3.32
CA ALA A 95 -12.02 -15.28 -3.24
C ALA A 95 -10.81 -15.47 -4.17
N ARG A 96 -10.56 -14.47 -4.99
CA ARG A 96 -9.39 -14.36 -5.89
C ARG A 96 -8.53 -13.14 -5.59
N TYR A 97 -9.12 -12.11 -4.98
CA TYR A 97 -8.45 -10.86 -4.65
C TYR A 97 -8.38 -10.70 -3.13
N PHE A 98 -7.21 -10.45 -2.60
CA PHE A 98 -6.95 -10.43 -1.15
C PHE A 98 -6.37 -9.07 -0.74
N LEU A 99 -7.12 -8.30 0.04
CA LEU A 99 -6.67 -7.06 0.65
C LEU A 99 -6.32 -7.36 2.09
N CYS A 100 -5.05 -7.19 2.45
CA CYS A 100 -4.52 -7.66 3.73
C CYS A 100 -3.72 -6.56 4.42
N THR A 101 -3.56 -6.64 5.74
CA THR A 101 -2.38 -5.99 6.32
C THR A 101 -1.13 -6.80 5.97
N ALA A 102 0.03 -6.16 5.89
CA ALA A 102 1.29 -6.83 5.52
C ALA A 102 1.60 -8.02 6.43
N GLU A 103 1.25 -7.93 7.71
CA GLU A 103 1.42 -9.00 8.71
C GLU A 103 0.49 -10.20 8.44
N ALA A 104 -0.73 -9.93 8.02
CA ALA A 104 -1.77 -10.95 7.87
C ALA A 104 -1.84 -11.54 6.45
N MET A 105 -0.90 -11.18 5.56
CA MET A 105 -0.85 -11.72 4.21
C MET A 105 -0.65 -13.24 4.21
N PRO A 106 -1.51 -14.03 3.55
CA PRO A 106 -1.33 -15.47 3.36
C PRO A 106 -0.27 -15.73 2.27
N VAL A 107 1.00 -15.73 2.66
CA VAL A 107 2.17 -15.84 1.75
C VAL A 107 2.31 -17.20 1.05
N ASP A 108 1.66 -18.22 1.58
CA ASP A 108 1.55 -19.56 1.01
C ASP A 108 0.56 -19.65 -0.16
N ARG A 109 -0.26 -18.64 -0.36
CA ARG A 109 -1.26 -18.60 -1.42
C ARG A 109 -0.67 -18.05 -2.72
N ALA A 110 -0.59 -18.89 -3.74
CA ALA A 110 -0.18 -18.45 -5.07
C ALA A 110 -1.28 -17.58 -5.73
N VAL A 111 -0.88 -16.38 -6.18
CA VAL A 111 -1.72 -15.44 -6.95
C VAL A 111 -0.91 -14.85 -8.10
N GLU A 112 -1.57 -14.33 -9.14
CA GLU A 112 -0.87 -13.73 -10.29
C GLU A 112 -0.23 -12.40 -9.98
N PHE A 113 -0.88 -11.56 -9.17
CA PHE A 113 -0.37 -10.25 -8.76
C PHE A 113 -0.11 -10.21 -7.26
N VAL A 114 1.05 -9.69 -6.86
CA VAL A 114 1.34 -9.35 -5.46
C VAL A 114 1.78 -7.90 -5.36
N GLY A 115 1.15 -7.13 -4.48
CA GLY A 115 1.50 -5.75 -4.17
C GLY A 115 1.87 -5.58 -2.70
N ILE A 116 2.87 -4.74 -2.40
CA ILE A 116 3.20 -4.32 -1.03
C ILE A 116 3.20 -2.79 -0.99
N ASP A 117 2.29 -2.23 -0.21
CA ASP A 117 2.19 -0.78 -0.05
C ASP A 117 3.07 -0.28 1.10
N GLU A 118 3.57 0.96 0.97
CA GLU A 118 4.46 1.63 1.91
C GLU A 118 5.72 0.80 2.25
N ILE A 119 6.39 0.26 1.22
CA ILE A 119 7.54 -0.66 1.38
C ILE A 119 8.72 -0.03 2.14
N GLN A 120 8.82 1.30 2.26
CA GLN A 120 9.82 1.93 3.12
C GLN A 120 9.62 1.60 4.61
N MET A 121 8.50 1.01 5.00
CA MET A 121 8.30 0.43 6.34
C MET A 121 9.31 -0.68 6.68
N CYS A 122 10.11 -1.16 5.72
CA CYS A 122 11.28 -2.00 6.01
C CYS A 122 12.24 -1.35 7.02
N ALA A 123 12.26 -0.02 7.11
CA ALA A 123 13.08 0.72 8.06
C ALA A 123 12.42 0.96 9.43
N ASP A 124 11.18 0.50 9.62
CA ASP A 124 10.48 0.64 10.89
C ASP A 124 11.11 -0.28 11.95
N PRO A 125 11.44 0.23 13.16
CA PRO A 125 12.13 -0.55 14.18
C PRO A 125 11.32 -1.72 14.73
N GLU A 126 9.99 -1.65 14.73
CA GLU A 126 9.11 -2.69 15.27
C GLU A 126 8.59 -3.62 14.16
N ARG A 127 8.11 -3.06 13.07
CA ARG A 127 7.41 -3.81 12.00
C ARG A 127 8.27 -4.06 10.75
N GLY A 128 9.46 -3.47 10.69
CA GLY A 128 10.33 -3.53 9.50
C GLY A 128 10.69 -4.94 9.08
N HIS A 129 10.79 -5.87 10.02
CA HIS A 129 11.08 -7.29 9.73
C HIS A 129 9.98 -7.93 8.86
N VAL A 130 8.71 -7.58 9.06
CA VAL A 130 7.59 -8.08 8.23
C VAL A 130 7.71 -7.55 6.80
N PHE A 131 7.89 -6.23 6.63
CA PHE A 131 8.01 -5.62 5.30
C PHE A 131 9.26 -6.11 4.56
N THR A 132 10.36 -6.33 5.28
CA THR A 132 11.59 -6.91 4.71
C THR A 132 11.35 -8.34 4.23
N ASP A 133 10.64 -9.16 5.01
CA ASP A 133 10.26 -10.51 4.57
C ASP A 133 9.39 -10.44 3.30
N ARG A 134 8.40 -9.55 3.24
CA ARG A 134 7.57 -9.38 2.05
C ARG A 134 8.38 -8.88 0.84
N LEU A 135 9.32 -7.96 1.06
CA LEU A 135 10.24 -7.49 0.00
C LEU A 135 11.06 -8.62 -0.59
N LEU A 136 11.55 -9.52 0.23
CA LEU A 136 12.43 -10.61 -0.18
C LEU A 136 11.66 -11.80 -0.76
N ASN A 137 10.52 -12.17 -0.18
CA ASN A 137 9.88 -13.45 -0.40
C ASN A 137 8.51 -13.38 -1.09
N ALA A 138 7.75 -12.29 -0.98
CA ALA A 138 6.44 -12.20 -1.60
C ALA A 138 6.55 -11.98 -3.11
N ARG A 139 6.03 -12.92 -3.90
CA ARG A 139 6.07 -12.85 -5.38
C ARG A 139 4.73 -13.27 -5.98
N GLY A 140 4.28 -12.49 -6.97
CA GLY A 140 3.18 -12.87 -7.86
C GLY A 140 3.68 -13.75 -8.99
N GLY A 141 2.86 -14.68 -9.46
CA GLY A 141 3.20 -15.54 -10.60
C GLY A 141 3.38 -14.76 -11.91
N GLY A 142 2.67 -13.65 -12.08
CA GLY A 142 2.76 -12.77 -13.25
C GLY A 142 3.45 -11.44 -12.96
N GLU A 143 3.07 -10.79 -11.85
CA GLU A 143 3.58 -9.46 -11.50
C GLU A 143 3.73 -9.28 -9.99
N THR A 144 4.83 -8.62 -9.59
CA THR A 144 5.05 -8.14 -8.22
C THR A 144 5.27 -6.64 -8.23
N MET A 145 4.59 -5.89 -7.36
CA MET A 145 4.68 -4.44 -7.30
C MET A 145 4.96 -3.95 -5.88
N PHE A 146 6.05 -3.23 -5.70
CA PHE A 146 6.37 -2.54 -4.45
C PHE A 146 6.03 -1.06 -4.60
N MET A 147 5.23 -0.50 -3.68
CA MET A 147 4.88 0.91 -3.65
C MET A 147 5.49 1.58 -2.43
N GLY A 148 5.97 2.80 -2.58
CA GLY A 148 6.54 3.52 -1.43
C GLY A 148 7.24 4.82 -1.75
N ALA A 149 7.93 5.35 -0.73
CA ALA A 149 8.76 6.54 -0.87
C ALA A 149 10.05 6.23 -1.62
N ASP A 150 10.60 7.23 -2.31
CA ASP A 150 11.83 7.05 -3.11
C ASP A 150 13.08 6.75 -2.26
N THR A 151 13.03 7.06 -0.97
CA THR A 151 14.11 6.79 -0.01
C THR A 151 14.51 5.31 0.07
N ILE A 152 13.58 4.38 -0.21
CA ILE A 152 13.85 2.93 -0.19
C ILE A 152 14.55 2.41 -1.45
N ARG A 153 14.66 3.21 -2.52
CA ARG A 153 15.21 2.80 -3.83
C ARG A 153 16.57 2.11 -3.76
N PRO A 154 17.56 2.62 -2.99
CA PRO A 154 18.87 1.96 -2.90
C PRO A 154 18.77 0.55 -2.34
N LEU A 155 17.94 0.35 -1.30
CA LEU A 155 17.75 -0.95 -0.67
C LEU A 155 17.05 -1.94 -1.62
N ILE A 156 15.98 -1.52 -2.30
CA ILE A 156 15.29 -2.38 -3.27
C ILE A 156 16.24 -2.78 -4.41
N ARG A 157 17.04 -1.86 -4.92
CA ARG A 157 18.01 -2.14 -5.99
C ARG A 157 19.03 -3.21 -5.57
N LEU A 158 19.44 -3.16 -4.30
CA LEU A 158 20.39 -4.12 -3.74
C LEU A 158 19.76 -5.51 -3.52
N LEU A 159 18.56 -5.55 -2.96
CA LEU A 159 17.93 -6.78 -2.48
C LEU A 159 17.04 -7.49 -3.53
N VAL A 160 16.58 -6.78 -4.55
CA VAL A 160 15.66 -7.31 -5.57
C VAL A 160 16.28 -7.17 -6.96
N PRO A 161 17.10 -8.12 -7.40
CA PRO A 161 17.70 -8.08 -8.74
C PRO A 161 16.65 -8.08 -9.86
N GLY A 162 16.86 -7.21 -10.85
CA GLY A 162 15.98 -7.13 -12.02
C GLY A 162 14.67 -6.34 -11.79
N VAL A 163 14.55 -5.61 -10.66
CA VAL A 163 13.41 -4.73 -10.41
C VAL A 163 13.40 -3.55 -11.38
N GLU A 164 12.24 -3.26 -11.95
CA GLU A 164 11.99 -2.06 -12.75
C GLU A 164 11.48 -0.92 -11.86
N PHE A 165 12.06 0.28 -12.00
CA PHE A 165 11.63 1.43 -11.22
C PHE A 165 10.72 2.36 -12.02
N ILE A 166 9.55 2.67 -11.48
CA ILE A 166 8.64 3.69 -11.97
C ILE A 166 8.60 4.82 -10.94
N SER A 167 8.97 6.03 -11.36
CA SER A 167 8.85 7.23 -10.52
C SER A 167 7.56 7.96 -10.85
N ARG A 168 6.80 8.32 -9.82
CA ARG A 168 5.58 9.12 -9.98
C ARG A 168 5.74 10.47 -9.28
N PRO A 169 5.60 11.58 -10.01
CA PRO A 169 5.59 12.90 -9.41
C PRO A 169 4.31 13.12 -8.60
N ARG A 170 4.35 14.01 -7.64
CA ARG A 170 3.17 14.41 -6.87
C ARG A 170 2.15 15.12 -7.76
N PHE A 171 0.87 14.87 -7.55
CA PHE A 171 -0.21 15.56 -8.25
C PHE A 171 -0.39 17.01 -7.77
N SER A 172 -0.02 17.29 -6.51
CA SER A 172 -0.12 18.62 -5.93
C SER A 172 1.24 19.31 -5.84
N VAL A 173 1.26 20.61 -6.00
CA VAL A 173 2.44 21.46 -5.76
C VAL A 173 2.42 21.89 -4.30
N LEU A 174 3.54 21.66 -3.59
CA LEU A 174 3.72 22.18 -2.24
C LEU A 174 4.49 23.49 -2.29
N SER A 175 3.98 24.51 -1.61
CA SER A 175 4.65 25.78 -1.43
C SER A 175 4.75 26.11 0.06
N TYR A 176 5.89 26.66 0.46
CA TYR A 176 6.05 27.18 1.82
C TYR A 176 5.43 28.56 1.94
N SER A 177 4.46 28.74 2.84
CA SER A 177 3.72 30.01 3.03
C SER A 177 4.16 30.82 4.24
N GLY A 178 5.28 30.46 4.86
CA GLY A 178 5.83 31.13 6.05
C GLY A 178 5.16 30.72 7.36
N GLU A 179 5.51 31.41 8.45
CA GLU A 179 4.99 31.17 9.77
C GLU A 179 3.67 31.92 9.99
N ARG A 180 2.71 31.29 10.67
CA ARG A 180 1.42 31.89 11.03
C ARG A 180 0.99 31.48 12.43
N LYS A 181 0.26 32.37 13.10
CA LYS A 181 -0.43 32.02 14.36
C LYS A 181 -1.52 30.99 14.06
N ILE A 182 -1.62 29.92 14.86
CA ILE A 182 -2.59 28.83 14.69
C ILE A 182 -4.02 29.35 14.53
N ILE A 183 -4.40 30.31 15.36
CA ILE A 183 -5.74 30.94 15.30
C ILE A 183 -6.03 31.74 14.02
N ARG A 184 -5.02 31.99 13.18
CA ARG A 184 -5.12 32.69 11.88
C ARG A 184 -4.94 31.76 10.69
N MET A 185 -4.93 30.44 10.91
CA MET A 185 -4.90 29.47 9.83
C MET A 185 -6.20 29.57 9.01
N PRO A 186 -6.10 29.50 7.66
CA PRO A 186 -7.29 29.50 6.80
C PRO A 186 -8.13 28.22 6.99
N PRO A 187 -9.35 28.19 6.48
CA PRO A 187 -10.15 26.95 6.40
C PRO A 187 -9.41 25.82 5.71
N LYS A 188 -9.86 24.59 5.87
CA LYS A 188 -9.21 23.37 5.35
C LYS A 188 -7.75 23.21 5.76
N SER A 189 -7.44 23.64 6.99
CA SER A 189 -6.11 23.51 7.59
C SER A 189 -5.99 22.34 8.53
N VAL A 190 -4.83 21.68 8.47
CA VAL A 190 -4.41 20.69 9.46
C VAL A 190 -3.23 21.23 10.24
N VAL A 191 -3.29 21.13 11.57
CA VAL A 191 -2.18 21.43 12.48
C VAL A 191 -1.63 20.12 13.01
N VAL A 192 -0.36 19.84 12.72
CA VAL A 192 0.34 18.65 13.18
C VAL A 192 1.14 18.97 14.44
N ALA A 193 0.89 18.23 15.51
CA ALA A 193 1.63 18.27 16.76
C ALA A 193 2.21 16.89 17.09
N PHE A 194 3.19 16.83 17.99
CA PHE A 194 3.92 15.59 18.24
C PHE A 194 3.64 14.96 19.60
N SER A 195 2.72 15.54 20.38
CA SER A 195 2.22 14.94 21.61
C SER A 195 0.69 15.02 21.68
N ALA A 196 0.07 14.10 22.42
CA ALA A 196 -1.36 14.12 22.67
C ALA A 196 -1.79 15.38 23.44
N GLY A 197 -0.96 15.83 24.38
CA GLY A 197 -1.19 17.05 25.15
C GLY A 197 -1.26 18.29 24.27
N ASP A 198 -0.32 18.44 23.34
CA ASP A 198 -0.29 19.55 22.36
C ASP A 198 -1.49 19.49 21.42
N VAL A 199 -1.86 18.30 20.93
CA VAL A 199 -3.04 18.13 20.08
C VAL A 199 -4.29 18.64 20.77
N TYR A 200 -4.53 18.25 22.03
CA TYR A 200 -5.71 18.72 22.76
C TYR A 200 -5.64 20.21 23.10
N ALA A 201 -4.47 20.72 23.49
CA ALA A 201 -4.31 22.15 23.78
C ALA A 201 -4.57 23.02 22.56
N ILE A 202 -4.07 22.61 21.39
CA ILE A 202 -4.30 23.30 20.11
C ILE A 202 -5.76 23.18 19.67
N ALA A 203 -6.37 22.01 19.78
CA ALA A 203 -7.78 21.81 19.44
C ALA A 203 -8.69 22.69 20.31
N GLU A 204 -8.41 22.81 21.60
CA GLU A 204 -9.15 23.70 22.50
C GLU A 204 -8.92 25.18 22.15
N MET A 205 -7.71 25.57 21.78
CA MET A 205 -7.41 26.92 21.30
C MET A 205 -8.22 27.24 20.04
N VAL A 206 -8.26 26.33 19.06
CA VAL A 206 -9.04 26.48 17.83
C VAL A 206 -10.53 26.53 18.15
N ARG A 207 -11.02 25.68 19.06
CA ARG A 207 -12.42 25.68 19.49
C ARG A 207 -12.86 27.03 20.01
N ARG A 208 -12.04 27.67 20.85
CA ARG A 208 -12.35 28.99 21.45
C ARG A 208 -12.41 30.12 20.42
N HIS A 209 -11.64 30.05 19.35
CA HIS A 209 -11.47 31.15 18.41
C HIS A 209 -12.13 30.94 17.05
N ARG A 210 -12.42 29.68 16.69
CA ARG A 210 -12.84 29.25 15.35
C ARG A 210 -14.01 28.28 15.34
N GLY A 211 -14.67 28.07 16.47
CA GLY A 211 -15.87 27.22 16.57
C GLY A 211 -15.62 25.74 16.76
N GLY A 212 -14.45 25.20 16.38
CA GLY A 212 -14.12 23.81 16.60
C GLY A 212 -12.99 23.28 15.71
N ALA A 213 -12.48 22.11 16.09
CA ALA A 213 -11.52 21.34 15.29
C ALA A 213 -11.78 19.84 15.47
N ALA A 214 -11.66 19.08 14.40
CA ALA A 214 -11.56 17.63 14.49
C ALA A 214 -10.20 17.22 15.06
N VAL A 215 -10.14 16.08 15.78
CA VAL A 215 -8.92 15.58 16.39
C VAL A 215 -8.60 14.19 15.86
N VAL A 216 -7.37 13.99 15.38
CA VAL A 216 -6.88 12.70 14.87
C VAL A 216 -5.55 12.33 15.53
N MET A 217 -5.53 11.19 16.21
CA MET A 217 -4.33 10.66 16.85
C MET A 217 -4.25 9.13 16.69
N GLY A 218 -3.04 8.57 16.75
CA GLY A 218 -2.83 7.13 16.71
C GLY A 218 -3.53 6.37 17.84
N ALA A 219 -3.63 6.98 19.03
CA ALA A 219 -4.29 6.40 20.20
C ALA A 219 -5.83 6.33 20.12
N LEU A 220 -6.46 7.03 19.17
CA LEU A 220 -7.92 6.97 19.00
C LEU A 220 -8.34 5.64 18.36
N SER A 221 -9.51 5.13 18.79
CA SER A 221 -10.10 3.98 18.13
C SER A 221 -10.37 4.27 16.63
N PRO A 222 -10.32 3.27 15.75
CA PRO A 222 -10.62 3.46 14.32
C PRO A 222 -11.98 4.14 14.08
N ARG A 223 -13.00 3.76 14.84
CA ARG A 223 -14.34 4.35 14.75
C ARG A 223 -14.33 5.84 15.10
N THR A 224 -13.69 6.23 16.19
CA THR A 224 -13.58 7.62 16.61
C THR A 224 -12.80 8.43 15.59
N ARG A 225 -11.68 7.90 15.10
CA ARG A 225 -10.86 8.55 14.08
C ARG A 225 -11.65 8.82 12.80
N ASN A 226 -12.39 7.81 12.30
CA ASN A 226 -13.21 7.96 11.10
C ASN A 226 -14.33 9.00 11.30
N ALA A 227 -14.96 9.04 12.47
CA ALA A 227 -15.98 10.06 12.78
C ALA A 227 -15.39 11.47 12.77
N GLN A 228 -14.19 11.67 13.34
CA GLN A 228 -13.50 12.96 13.33
C GLN A 228 -13.12 13.40 11.89
N VAL A 229 -12.64 12.47 11.09
CA VAL A 229 -12.32 12.73 9.67
C VAL A 229 -13.59 13.07 8.89
N ALA A 230 -14.69 12.33 9.09
CA ALA A 230 -15.96 12.58 8.44
C ALA A 230 -16.52 13.97 8.77
N MET A 231 -16.43 14.38 10.04
CA MET A 231 -16.84 15.70 10.51
C MET A 231 -16.05 16.84 9.82
N TYR A 232 -14.75 16.66 9.64
CA TYR A 232 -13.91 17.60 8.92
C TYR A 232 -14.23 17.62 7.41
N GLN A 233 -14.39 16.45 6.79
CA GLN A 233 -14.72 16.35 5.36
C GLN A 233 -16.12 16.88 5.02
N ALA A 234 -17.08 16.74 5.93
CA ALA A 234 -18.41 17.31 5.80
C ALA A 234 -18.44 18.84 5.98
N GLY A 235 -17.32 19.45 6.39
CA GLY A 235 -17.24 20.89 6.65
C GLY A 235 -17.93 21.35 7.94
N GLU A 236 -18.26 20.42 8.84
CA GLU A 236 -18.79 20.76 10.15
C GLU A 236 -17.77 21.49 11.01
N VAL A 237 -16.48 21.24 10.77
CA VAL A 237 -15.34 21.98 11.31
C VAL A 237 -14.35 22.28 10.18
N GLU A 238 -13.76 23.48 10.18
CA GLU A 238 -12.82 23.93 9.16
C GLU A 238 -11.36 23.55 9.43
N HIS A 239 -11.08 23.06 10.64
CA HIS A 239 -9.74 22.78 11.12
C HIS A 239 -9.65 21.35 11.65
N LEU A 240 -8.48 20.75 11.48
CA LEU A 240 -8.15 19.45 12.05
C LEU A 240 -6.83 19.57 12.81
N VAL A 241 -6.74 18.99 13.99
CA VAL A 241 -5.50 18.91 14.77
C VAL A 241 -5.13 17.44 14.93
N ALA A 242 -3.91 17.09 14.57
CA ALA A 242 -3.52 15.70 14.52
C ALA A 242 -2.09 15.48 15.01
N THR A 243 -1.79 14.22 15.35
CA THR A 243 -0.40 13.77 15.40
C THR A 243 0.08 13.44 13.97
N ASP A 244 1.36 13.14 13.81
CA ASP A 244 1.96 12.65 12.56
C ASP A 244 1.30 11.37 12.01
N ALA A 245 0.52 10.66 12.82
CA ALA A 245 -0.35 9.56 12.38
C ALA A 245 -1.32 9.95 11.25
N ILE A 246 -1.58 11.24 11.05
CA ILE A 246 -2.37 11.75 9.91
C ILE A 246 -1.73 11.43 8.56
N GLY A 247 -0.40 11.34 8.49
CA GLY A 247 0.34 11.03 7.27
C GLY A 247 0.19 9.60 6.79
N MET A 248 -0.39 8.74 7.62
CA MET A 248 -0.56 7.32 7.30
C MET A 248 -2.04 6.98 7.11
N GLY A 249 -2.42 6.71 5.88
CA GLY A 249 -3.69 6.05 5.55
C GLY A 249 -4.96 6.86 5.69
N LEU A 250 -4.88 8.17 5.77
CA LEU A 250 -6.05 9.04 5.71
C LEU A 250 -6.05 9.81 4.39
N ASN A 251 -7.04 9.54 3.56
CA ASN A 251 -7.28 10.32 2.35
C ASN A 251 -8.18 11.52 2.71
N MET A 252 -7.58 12.70 2.82
CA MET A 252 -8.27 13.91 3.22
C MET A 252 -7.98 15.06 2.27
N ASP A 253 -9.01 15.85 2.00
CA ASP A 253 -8.89 17.10 1.25
C ASP A 253 -8.38 18.21 2.19
N VAL A 254 -7.09 18.53 2.08
CA VAL A 254 -6.38 19.49 2.93
C VAL A 254 -5.64 20.50 2.06
N ASP A 255 -5.91 21.79 2.25
CA ASP A 255 -5.25 22.86 1.52
C ASP A 255 -3.99 23.36 2.23
N HIS A 256 -3.98 23.34 3.57
CA HIS A 256 -2.90 23.88 4.38
C HIS A 256 -2.46 22.89 5.48
N VAL A 257 -1.16 22.68 5.58
CA VAL A 257 -0.56 21.88 6.67
C VAL A 257 0.39 22.77 7.45
N ALA A 258 0.17 22.89 8.75
CA ALA A 258 1.04 23.60 9.68
C ALA A 258 1.64 22.60 10.68
N PHE A 259 2.91 22.77 11.00
CA PHE A 259 3.56 22.05 12.08
C PHE A 259 3.62 22.94 13.32
N ALA A 260 3.08 22.46 14.44
CA ALA A 260 3.12 23.19 15.72
C ALA A 260 4.53 23.23 16.32
N ALA A 261 5.39 22.28 15.95
CA ALA A 261 6.79 22.20 16.33
C ALA A 261 7.61 21.61 15.18
N LEU A 262 8.91 21.94 15.14
CA LEU A 262 9.85 21.41 14.13
C LEU A 262 10.70 20.26 14.68
N ARG A 263 10.54 19.90 15.94
CA ARG A 263 11.24 18.80 16.61
C ARG A 263 10.25 17.83 17.19
N LYS A 264 10.53 16.54 17.03
CA LYS A 264 9.77 15.43 17.58
C LYS A 264 10.69 14.61 18.46
N PHE A 265 10.20 14.23 19.64
CA PHE A 265 10.89 13.24 20.48
C PHE A 265 10.68 11.84 19.87
N ASP A 266 11.77 11.15 19.58
CA ASP A 266 11.79 9.82 18.93
C ASP A 266 11.88 8.64 19.93
N GLY A 267 11.79 8.94 21.24
CA GLY A 267 12.01 7.98 22.31
C GLY A 267 13.44 8.03 22.89
N HIS A 268 14.38 8.64 22.19
CA HIS A 268 15.78 8.72 22.58
C HIS A 268 16.37 10.14 22.48
N ARG A 269 15.97 10.93 21.49
CA ARG A 269 16.48 12.28 21.19
C ARG A 269 15.36 13.22 20.73
N GLN A 270 15.56 14.51 20.99
CA GLN A 270 14.74 15.59 20.40
C GLN A 270 15.34 16.09 19.11
#